data_fa657da267fb0cde4427ecf3279506fd
#
_entry.id   fa657da267fb0cde4427ecf3279506fd
#
_cell.length_a   1.000
_cell.length_b   1.000
_cell.length_c   1.000
_cell.angle_alpha   90.00
_cell.angle_beta   90.00
_cell.angle_gamma   90.00
#
_symmetry.space_group_name_H-M   'P 1'
#
loop_
_entity.id
_entity.type
_entity.pdbx_description
1 polymer ?
#
loop_
_entity_poly.entity_id
_entity_poly.type
_entity_poly.pdbx_seq_one_letter_code
_entity_poly.pdbx_strand_id
1 'polypeptide(L)'
;MSDTQANRFLIVTSDTGGGHSSAAAAIAEGLHQSLNQGCLVKIVRAIEESHFFARMMADLYNYLLRHHQDLVKYYYRAIEHLRPYESSLVYRLTGRYIKQLFEKFCPQILVSVHPMTQHFFARSLRELGLLDRIPMVTVVTDPCYGFWQGWACDEVSLYLVATEEARQQLIDYGVPAEKIRISGIPIHSRFRPADEESRVAVRRELGLNPEKFTIFINAGWIGGGNIPQIYEELVREGMDLKETQAIFLAGRNDRLHSQISRLARQAPFPTRVIGYTNAMEKLMGAADVMISKLGGLTTFEALASRLPIIADTVTPPMPQEARTAHLIAQNRAGLLLRNVRDIVPLVRRLTNESGELEHMRAATSRLAIPDATQRIVAELLRKIEDRVVANGALTPATPAPAEDLRLSSAGHSG
;
A
#
# COMPACT_ATOMS: atom_id res chain seq x y z
N MET A 1 -33.56 22.81 -8.22
CA MET A 1 -32.60 21.69 -8.17
C MET A 1 -31.31 22.29 -7.65
N SER A 2 -30.99 22.06 -6.38
CA SER A 2 -29.74 22.57 -5.77
C SER A 2 -28.56 21.92 -6.49
N ASP A 3 -27.69 22.73 -7.06
CA ASP A 3 -26.38 22.34 -7.57
C ASP A 3 -25.59 21.72 -6.38
N THR A 4 -25.74 20.42 -6.16
CA THR A 4 -24.94 19.68 -5.20
C THR A 4 -23.55 19.60 -5.79
N GLN A 5 -22.71 20.55 -5.41
CA GLN A 5 -21.30 20.58 -5.80
C GLN A 5 -20.64 19.25 -5.38
N ALA A 6 -20.16 18.50 -6.37
CA ALA A 6 -19.55 17.19 -6.12
C ALA A 6 -18.44 17.29 -5.07
N ASN A 7 -18.42 16.36 -4.11
CA ASN A 7 -17.37 16.29 -3.08
C ASN A 7 -15.99 16.12 -3.72
N ARG A 8 -15.00 16.88 -3.27
CA ARG A 8 -13.64 16.91 -3.82
C ARG A 8 -12.63 16.36 -2.81
N PHE A 9 -12.05 15.22 -3.14
CA PHE A 9 -11.05 14.52 -2.32
C PHE A 9 -9.68 14.65 -2.95
N LEU A 10 -8.71 15.18 -2.20
CA LEU A 10 -7.31 15.20 -2.61
C LEU A 10 -6.56 14.11 -1.84
N ILE A 11 -6.11 13.07 -2.54
CA ILE A 11 -5.34 11.97 -1.95
C ILE A 11 -3.88 12.15 -2.33
N VAL A 12 -3.00 12.16 -1.33
CA VAL A 12 -1.57 12.39 -1.49
C VAL A 12 -0.80 11.11 -1.20
N THR A 13 0.02 10.71 -2.15
CA THR A 13 0.81 9.48 -2.13
C THR A 13 2.22 9.70 -2.71
N SER A 14 3.02 8.64 -2.81
CA SER A 14 4.28 8.55 -3.53
C SER A 14 4.45 7.14 -4.10
N ASP A 15 5.21 7.00 -5.17
CA ASP A 15 5.52 5.70 -5.80
C ASP A 15 6.71 4.98 -5.11
N THR A 16 7.08 5.39 -3.91
CA THR A 16 8.08 4.70 -3.09
C THR A 16 7.51 3.39 -2.56
N GLY A 17 7.96 2.26 -3.12
CA GLY A 17 7.56 0.92 -2.65
C GLY A 17 6.22 0.38 -3.14
N GLY A 18 5.39 1.12 -3.86
CA GLY A 18 4.14 0.64 -4.49
C GLY A 18 2.93 0.47 -3.55
N GLY A 19 3.12 0.24 -2.26
CA GLY A 19 2.02 0.04 -1.29
C GLY A 19 1.16 1.29 -1.10
N HIS A 20 1.79 2.45 -0.95
CA HIS A 20 1.09 3.72 -0.76
C HIS A 20 0.18 4.08 -1.96
N SER A 21 0.66 3.88 -3.18
CA SER A 21 -0.13 4.13 -4.40
C SER A 21 -1.32 3.20 -4.53
N SER A 22 -1.17 1.92 -4.15
CA SER A 22 -2.29 0.97 -4.14
C SER A 22 -3.32 1.30 -3.05
N ALA A 23 -2.87 1.74 -1.87
CA ALA A 23 -3.76 2.23 -0.80
C ALA A 23 -4.57 3.47 -1.24
N ALA A 24 -3.90 4.44 -1.90
CA ALA A 24 -4.57 5.62 -2.47
C ALA A 24 -5.64 5.22 -3.49
N ALA A 25 -5.33 4.27 -4.37
CA ALA A 25 -6.27 3.78 -5.39
C ALA A 25 -7.45 3.04 -4.75
N ALA A 26 -7.23 2.24 -3.70
CA ALA A 26 -8.30 1.56 -2.98
C ALA A 26 -9.26 2.54 -2.29
N ILE A 27 -8.75 3.62 -1.67
CA ILE A 27 -9.58 4.67 -1.08
C ILE A 27 -10.40 5.38 -2.18
N ALA A 28 -9.78 5.71 -3.32
CA ALA A 28 -10.48 6.34 -4.43
C ALA A 28 -11.60 5.46 -4.99
N GLU A 29 -11.33 4.15 -5.17
CA GLU A 29 -12.35 3.16 -5.57
C GLU A 29 -13.51 3.15 -4.56
N GLY A 30 -13.23 3.07 -3.27
CA GLY A 30 -14.25 3.06 -2.22
C GLY A 30 -15.10 4.35 -2.19
N LEU A 31 -14.48 5.52 -2.41
CA LEU A 31 -15.20 6.79 -2.53
C LEU A 31 -16.14 6.81 -3.74
N HIS A 32 -15.67 6.37 -4.90
CA HIS A 32 -16.51 6.28 -6.10
C HIS A 32 -17.66 5.30 -5.95
N GLN A 33 -17.44 4.16 -5.29
CA GLN A 33 -18.49 3.18 -5.00
C GLN A 33 -19.53 3.74 -4.01
N SER A 34 -19.08 4.39 -2.93
CA SER A 34 -19.96 4.91 -1.88
C SER A 34 -20.80 6.11 -2.33
N LEU A 35 -20.28 6.95 -3.23
CA LEU A 35 -20.92 8.15 -3.71
C LEU A 35 -21.50 8.02 -5.13
N ASN A 36 -21.64 6.79 -5.66
CA ASN A 36 -22.18 6.52 -7.00
C ASN A 36 -21.55 7.42 -8.08
N GLN A 37 -20.22 7.56 -8.07
CA GLN A 37 -19.46 8.47 -8.94
C GLN A 37 -19.75 9.98 -8.71
N GLY A 38 -20.52 10.35 -7.69
CA GLY A 38 -20.88 11.74 -7.35
C GLY A 38 -19.76 12.52 -6.64
N CYS A 39 -18.48 12.15 -6.85
CA CYS A 39 -17.33 12.84 -6.27
C CYS A 39 -16.19 13.02 -7.28
N LEU A 40 -15.32 13.99 -6.99
CA LEU A 40 -14.07 14.20 -7.70
C LEU A 40 -12.91 13.78 -6.80
N VAL A 41 -12.21 12.73 -7.19
CA VAL A 41 -11.02 12.24 -6.48
C VAL A 41 -9.79 12.56 -7.32
N LYS A 42 -8.84 13.28 -6.73
CA LYS A 42 -7.55 13.56 -7.34
C LYS A 42 -6.45 12.90 -6.51
N ILE A 43 -5.75 11.93 -7.10
CA ILE A 43 -4.55 11.33 -6.51
C ILE A 43 -3.33 12.05 -7.06
N VAL A 44 -2.43 12.49 -6.18
CA VAL A 44 -1.18 13.15 -6.56
C VAL A 44 0.01 12.44 -5.91
N ARG A 45 1.05 12.24 -6.71
CA ARG A 45 2.34 11.74 -6.26
C ARG A 45 3.24 12.92 -5.90
N ALA A 46 3.01 13.43 -4.70
CA ALA A 46 3.51 14.74 -4.33
C ALA A 46 5.04 14.87 -4.38
N ILE A 47 5.78 13.81 -4.11
CA ILE A 47 7.25 13.83 -4.19
C ILE A 47 7.69 13.91 -5.66
N GLU A 48 7.14 13.06 -6.51
CA GLU A 48 7.52 12.92 -7.91
C GLU A 48 7.03 14.08 -8.78
N GLU A 49 5.89 14.67 -8.44
CA GLU A 49 5.25 15.73 -9.23
C GLU A 49 5.67 17.14 -8.81
N SER A 50 6.18 17.33 -7.58
CA SER A 50 6.45 18.66 -7.04
C SER A 50 7.74 19.29 -7.58
N HIS A 51 8.82 18.52 -7.69
CA HIS A 51 10.12 19.05 -8.11
C HIS A 51 11.03 17.94 -8.62
N PHE A 52 11.86 18.25 -9.65
CA PHE A 52 12.81 17.29 -10.24
C PHE A 52 13.73 16.64 -9.21
N PHE A 53 14.28 17.41 -8.27
CA PHE A 53 15.16 16.88 -7.22
C PHE A 53 14.43 15.88 -6.29
N ALA A 54 13.19 16.17 -5.92
CA ALA A 54 12.39 15.28 -5.11
C ALA A 54 12.10 13.95 -5.83
N ARG A 55 11.81 14.03 -7.14
CA ARG A 55 11.68 12.84 -8.01
C ARG A 55 12.97 12.02 -8.02
N MET A 56 14.12 12.67 -8.24
CA MET A 56 15.42 11.99 -8.25
C MET A 56 15.71 11.25 -6.94
N MET A 57 15.31 11.80 -5.79
CA MET A 57 15.45 11.11 -4.49
C MET A 57 14.54 9.89 -4.37
N ALA A 58 13.30 9.96 -4.86
CA ALA A 58 12.40 8.81 -4.92
C ALA A 58 12.93 7.73 -5.87
N ASP A 59 13.48 8.11 -7.02
CA ASP A 59 14.10 7.19 -7.97
C ASP A 59 15.34 6.53 -7.38
N LEU A 60 16.18 7.27 -6.64
CA LEU A 60 17.34 6.73 -5.92
C LEU A 60 16.90 5.69 -4.87
N TYR A 61 15.86 6.00 -4.09
CA TYR A 61 15.31 5.06 -3.13
C TYR A 61 14.83 3.76 -3.81
N ASN A 62 14.06 3.88 -4.89
CA ASN A 62 13.60 2.74 -5.66
C ASN A 62 14.77 1.95 -6.30
N TYR A 63 15.83 2.62 -6.73
CA TYR A 63 17.05 2.00 -7.22
C TYR A 63 17.75 1.19 -6.12
N LEU A 64 17.93 1.78 -4.91
CA LEU A 64 18.50 1.07 -3.77
C LEU A 64 17.68 -0.15 -3.37
N LEU A 65 16.35 -0.04 -3.34
CA LEU A 65 15.46 -1.17 -3.08
C LEU A 65 15.64 -2.31 -4.10
N ARG A 66 15.96 -1.99 -5.36
CA ARG A 66 16.14 -3.00 -6.43
C ARG A 66 17.49 -3.68 -6.37
N HIS A 67 18.55 -2.93 -6.09
CA HIS A 67 19.91 -3.38 -6.34
C HIS A 67 20.77 -3.50 -5.09
N HIS A 68 20.44 -2.75 -4.01
CA HIS A 68 21.27 -2.61 -2.81
C HIS A 68 20.40 -2.54 -1.55
N GLN A 69 19.60 -3.58 -1.29
CA GLN A 69 18.66 -3.61 -0.15
C GLN A 69 19.36 -3.45 1.20
N ASP A 70 20.60 -3.92 1.32
CA ASP A 70 21.46 -3.74 2.49
C ASP A 70 21.78 -2.26 2.80
N LEU A 71 21.78 -1.40 1.78
CA LEU A 71 22.02 0.05 1.92
C LEU A 71 20.74 0.82 2.33
N VAL A 72 19.57 0.26 2.13
CA VAL A 72 18.30 0.92 2.44
C VAL A 72 18.20 1.28 3.93
N LYS A 73 18.75 0.46 4.83
CA LYS A 73 18.82 0.77 6.26
C LYS A 73 19.59 2.04 6.57
N TYR A 74 20.64 2.36 5.81
CA TYR A 74 21.40 3.60 5.98
C TYR A 74 20.64 4.80 5.42
N TYR A 75 19.93 4.61 4.31
CA TYR A 75 19.03 5.62 3.76
C TYR A 75 17.93 5.98 4.76
N TYR A 76 17.30 5.00 5.42
CA TYR A 76 16.31 5.25 6.48
C TYR A 76 16.91 6.01 7.66
N ARG A 77 18.09 5.59 8.15
CA ARG A 77 18.76 6.30 9.25
C ARG A 77 19.08 7.76 8.90
N ALA A 78 19.51 7.99 7.65
CA ALA A 78 19.77 9.34 7.18
C ALA A 78 18.49 10.19 7.17
N ILE A 79 17.36 9.65 6.69
CA ILE A 79 16.07 10.34 6.69
C ILE A 79 15.56 10.61 8.11
N GLU A 80 15.70 9.66 9.03
CA GLU A 80 15.33 9.86 10.44
C GLU A 80 16.15 10.96 11.11
N HIS A 81 17.44 11.04 10.80
CA HIS A 81 18.32 12.05 11.36
C HIS A 81 18.12 13.43 10.71
N LEU A 82 18.04 13.49 9.39
CA LEU A 82 17.94 14.74 8.62
C LEU A 82 16.53 15.36 8.61
N ARG A 83 15.50 14.57 8.91
CA ARG A 83 14.08 14.98 8.91
C ARG A 83 13.71 15.86 7.72
N PRO A 84 13.90 15.41 6.46
CA PRO A 84 13.70 16.25 5.29
C PRO A 84 12.27 16.79 5.17
N TYR A 85 11.30 16.14 5.79
CA TYR A 85 9.90 16.55 5.87
C TYR A 85 9.67 17.81 6.72
N GLU A 86 10.62 18.18 7.62
CA GLU A 86 10.61 19.42 8.40
C GLU A 86 11.44 20.51 7.71
N SER A 87 12.21 20.17 6.67
CA SER A 87 13.17 21.08 6.04
C SER A 87 12.49 22.24 5.31
N SER A 88 12.78 23.46 5.73
CA SER A 88 12.31 24.66 5.04
C SER A 88 12.87 24.80 3.63
N LEU A 89 14.06 24.25 3.35
CA LEU A 89 14.64 24.23 2.01
C LEU A 89 13.85 23.33 1.07
N VAL A 90 13.56 22.10 1.51
CA VAL A 90 12.74 21.14 0.71
C VAL A 90 11.35 21.73 0.49
N TYR A 91 10.76 22.36 1.52
CA TYR A 91 9.47 23.01 1.38
C TYR A 91 9.48 24.16 0.36
N ARG A 92 10.52 24.97 0.28
CA ARG A 92 10.64 26.03 -0.76
C ARG A 92 10.57 25.47 -2.19
N LEU A 93 11.09 24.27 -2.41
CA LEU A 93 11.06 23.61 -3.71
C LEU A 93 9.67 23.07 -4.06
N THR A 94 8.93 22.57 -3.05
CA THR A 94 7.66 21.84 -3.25
C THR A 94 6.42 22.70 -2.98
N GLY A 95 6.53 23.69 -2.08
CA GLY A 95 5.38 24.45 -1.56
C GLY A 95 4.60 25.22 -2.61
N ARG A 96 5.27 25.74 -3.66
CA ARG A 96 4.57 26.43 -4.78
C ARG A 96 3.63 25.48 -5.51
N TYR A 97 4.09 24.27 -5.82
CA TYR A 97 3.27 23.24 -6.45
C TYR A 97 2.06 22.87 -5.58
N ILE A 98 2.29 22.68 -4.26
CA ILE A 98 1.22 22.31 -3.32
C ILE A 98 0.16 23.40 -3.22
N LYS A 99 0.56 24.68 -3.11
CA LYS A 99 -0.37 25.82 -3.06
C LYS A 99 -1.21 25.93 -4.33
N GLN A 100 -0.57 25.82 -5.51
CA GLN A 100 -1.29 25.81 -6.79
C GLN A 100 -2.27 24.64 -6.91
N LEU A 101 -1.94 23.49 -6.30
CA LEU A 101 -2.85 22.36 -6.27
C LEU A 101 -4.12 22.65 -5.46
N PHE A 102 -3.97 23.29 -4.27
CA PHE A 102 -5.11 23.72 -3.47
C PHE A 102 -5.96 24.76 -4.20
N GLU A 103 -5.35 25.77 -4.81
CA GLU A 103 -6.05 26.81 -5.56
C GLU A 103 -6.84 26.26 -6.76
N LYS A 104 -6.23 25.35 -7.53
CA LYS A 104 -6.87 24.80 -8.75
C LYS A 104 -7.90 23.71 -8.45
N PHE A 105 -7.65 22.85 -7.48
CA PHE A 105 -8.53 21.71 -7.21
C PHE A 105 -9.58 22.03 -6.15
N CYS A 106 -9.32 22.95 -5.22
CA CYS A 106 -10.22 23.34 -4.13
C CYS A 106 -10.79 22.12 -3.37
N PRO A 107 -9.96 21.26 -2.76
CA PRO A 107 -10.45 20.06 -2.10
C PRO A 107 -11.25 20.40 -0.85
N GLN A 108 -12.23 19.58 -0.50
CA GLN A 108 -12.96 19.64 0.77
C GLN A 108 -12.26 18.87 1.89
N ILE A 109 -11.43 17.90 1.51
CA ILE A 109 -10.65 17.09 2.42
C ILE A 109 -9.31 16.68 1.79
N LEU A 110 -8.28 16.64 2.59
CA LEU A 110 -6.94 16.13 2.24
C LEU A 110 -6.73 14.78 2.92
N VAL A 111 -6.38 13.76 2.14
CA VAL A 111 -6.06 12.41 2.63
C VAL A 111 -4.61 12.11 2.32
N SER A 112 -3.77 11.88 3.34
CA SER A 112 -2.38 11.45 3.16
C SER A 112 -2.26 9.96 3.41
N VAL A 113 -1.63 9.26 2.49
CA VAL A 113 -1.25 7.83 2.65
C VAL A 113 0.26 7.65 2.65
N HIS A 114 1.03 8.74 2.90
CA HIS A 114 2.50 8.70 2.86
C HIS A 114 3.11 9.61 3.94
N PRO A 115 4.10 9.14 4.72
CA PRO A 115 4.63 9.86 5.88
C PRO A 115 5.38 11.16 5.55
N MET A 116 6.07 11.22 4.39
CA MET A 116 6.92 12.38 4.08
C MET A 116 6.15 13.59 3.54
N THR A 117 4.98 13.39 2.98
CA THR A 117 4.30 14.45 2.23
C THR A 117 3.40 15.31 3.11
N GLN A 118 2.83 14.75 4.17
CA GLN A 118 1.81 15.40 4.98
C GLN A 118 2.28 16.72 5.64
N HIS A 119 3.51 16.81 6.10
CA HIS A 119 4.04 18.02 6.74
C HIS A 119 4.08 19.21 5.79
N PHE A 120 4.43 19.00 4.53
CA PHE A 120 4.45 20.07 3.52
C PHE A 120 3.04 20.54 3.14
N PHE A 121 2.09 19.61 3.08
CA PHE A 121 0.69 19.94 2.86
C PHE A 121 0.09 20.68 4.06
N ALA A 122 0.35 20.24 5.28
CA ALA A 122 -0.06 20.91 6.50
C ALA A 122 0.48 22.35 6.57
N ARG A 123 1.77 22.52 6.28
CA ARG A 123 2.40 23.85 6.21
C ARG A 123 1.76 24.73 5.12
N SER A 124 1.48 24.18 3.95
CA SER A 124 0.82 24.93 2.86
C SER A 124 -0.61 25.34 3.22
N LEU A 125 -1.39 24.46 3.87
CA LEU A 125 -2.72 24.79 4.40
C LEU A 125 -2.66 25.92 5.42
N ARG A 126 -1.67 25.90 6.33
CA ARG A 126 -1.47 26.97 7.32
C ARG A 126 -1.16 28.30 6.64
N GLU A 127 -0.20 28.32 5.71
CA GLU A 127 0.21 29.52 4.98
C GLU A 127 -0.89 30.11 4.10
N LEU A 128 -1.84 29.28 3.62
CA LEU A 128 -3.03 29.70 2.87
C LEU A 128 -4.22 30.07 3.76
N GLY A 129 -4.13 29.92 5.09
CA GLY A 129 -5.27 30.13 5.99
C GLY A 129 -6.41 29.11 5.78
N LEU A 130 -6.08 27.92 5.29
CA LEU A 130 -7.05 26.86 4.96
C LEU A 130 -7.06 25.68 5.95
N LEU A 131 -6.17 25.71 6.95
CA LEU A 131 -6.02 24.62 7.91
C LEU A 131 -7.32 24.32 8.66
N ASP A 132 -8.04 25.38 9.04
CA ASP A 132 -9.36 25.24 9.65
C ASP A 132 -10.48 24.94 8.66
N ARG A 133 -10.28 24.99 7.38
CA ARG A 133 -11.29 24.82 6.32
C ARG A 133 -11.19 23.49 5.60
N ILE A 134 -10.03 22.88 5.54
CA ILE A 134 -9.76 21.62 4.85
C ILE A 134 -9.22 20.60 5.87
N PRO A 135 -10.04 19.66 6.38
CA PRO A 135 -9.56 18.64 7.30
C PRO A 135 -8.51 17.78 6.63
N MET A 136 -7.46 17.50 7.39
CA MET A 136 -6.38 16.61 6.97
C MET A 136 -6.51 15.27 7.68
N VAL A 137 -6.65 14.19 6.93
CA VAL A 137 -6.73 12.83 7.42
C VAL A 137 -5.53 12.04 6.95
N THR A 138 -4.89 11.32 7.85
CA THR A 138 -3.76 10.43 7.53
C THR A 138 -4.18 8.98 7.68
N VAL A 139 -3.99 8.19 6.62
CA VAL A 139 -4.20 6.75 6.63
C VAL A 139 -2.83 6.07 6.67
N VAL A 140 -2.47 5.53 7.82
CA VAL A 140 -1.17 4.88 8.04
C VAL A 140 -1.19 3.50 7.40
N THR A 141 -0.31 3.27 6.44
CA THR A 141 -0.22 2.01 5.69
C THR A 141 0.77 1.02 6.27
N ASP A 142 1.50 1.42 7.31
CA ASP A 142 2.36 0.55 8.09
C ASP A 142 1.54 -0.08 9.23
N PRO A 143 1.35 -1.42 9.23
CA PRO A 143 0.32 -2.05 10.07
C PRO A 143 0.70 -2.21 11.53
N CYS A 144 1.98 -2.28 11.85
CA CYS A 144 2.49 -2.63 13.17
C CYS A 144 3.50 -1.61 13.67
N TYR A 145 3.94 -1.77 14.91
CA TYR A 145 4.99 -0.96 15.52
C TYR A 145 6.33 -1.05 14.75
N GLY A 146 7.07 0.04 14.67
CA GLY A 146 8.37 0.13 13.98
C GLY A 146 8.37 1.07 12.77
N PHE A 147 7.27 1.76 12.50
CA PHE A 147 7.20 2.73 11.42
C PHE A 147 7.79 4.09 11.84
N TRP A 148 8.04 4.89 10.85
CA TRP A 148 8.77 6.13 10.94
C TRP A 148 7.97 7.27 11.60
N GLN A 149 8.67 8.14 12.39
CA GLN A 149 8.06 9.29 13.06
C GLN A 149 7.42 10.32 12.11
N GLY A 150 7.84 10.33 10.83
CA GLY A 150 7.22 11.16 9.80
C GLY A 150 5.70 10.98 9.64
N TRP A 151 5.13 9.90 10.16
CA TRP A 151 3.67 9.73 10.20
C TRP A 151 2.98 10.67 11.21
N ALA A 152 3.66 11.12 12.27
CA ALA A 152 3.10 12.04 13.24
C ALA A 152 3.21 13.50 12.74
N CYS A 153 2.09 14.22 12.70
CA CYS A 153 1.98 15.61 12.27
C CYS A 153 0.85 16.28 13.05
N ASP A 154 1.13 17.37 13.72
CA ASP A 154 0.21 18.01 14.68
C ASP A 154 -1.09 18.50 14.04
N GLU A 155 -1.01 18.92 12.77
CA GLU A 155 -2.13 19.48 12.02
C GLU A 155 -3.12 18.43 11.53
N VAL A 156 -2.78 17.15 11.60
CA VAL A 156 -3.69 16.08 11.22
C VAL A 156 -4.87 16.01 12.17
N SER A 157 -6.06 16.04 11.63
CA SER A 157 -7.31 16.04 12.40
C SER A 157 -7.82 14.63 12.73
N LEU A 158 -7.36 13.62 11.99
CA LEU A 158 -7.72 12.20 12.17
C LEU A 158 -6.66 11.29 11.59
N TYR A 159 -6.26 10.29 12.37
CA TYR A 159 -5.42 9.17 11.93
C TYR A 159 -6.25 7.90 11.85
N LEU A 160 -6.09 7.19 10.73
CA LEU A 160 -6.69 5.88 10.51
C LEU A 160 -5.55 4.85 10.43
N VAL A 161 -5.57 3.89 11.33
CA VAL A 161 -4.49 2.90 11.51
C VAL A 161 -5.00 1.48 11.36
N ALA A 162 -4.09 0.54 11.08
CA ALA A 162 -4.44 -0.85 10.85
C ALA A 162 -4.71 -1.62 12.15
N THR A 163 -3.92 -1.38 13.19
CA THR A 163 -3.87 -2.19 14.41
C THR A 163 -3.71 -1.35 15.67
N GLU A 164 -3.93 -1.98 16.83
CA GLU A 164 -3.65 -1.33 18.12
C GLU A 164 -2.16 -1.03 18.30
N GLU A 165 -1.25 -1.85 17.75
CA GLU A 165 0.19 -1.56 17.80
C GLU A 165 0.53 -0.26 17.05
N ALA A 166 -0.07 -0.06 15.86
CA ALA A 166 0.11 1.17 15.10
C ALA A 166 -0.50 2.39 15.82
N ARG A 167 -1.64 2.21 16.50
CA ARG A 167 -2.25 3.24 17.34
C ARG A 167 -1.32 3.63 18.47
N GLN A 168 -0.79 2.66 19.21
CA GLN A 168 0.11 2.91 20.35
C GLN A 168 1.37 3.66 19.89
N GLN A 169 1.95 3.29 18.75
CA GLN A 169 3.14 3.98 18.25
C GLN A 169 2.87 5.46 17.91
N LEU A 170 1.71 5.79 17.33
CA LEU A 170 1.36 7.21 17.13
C LEU A 170 1.22 7.96 18.46
N ILE A 171 0.66 7.32 19.48
CA ILE A 171 0.58 7.91 20.84
C ILE A 171 2.00 8.14 21.39
N ASP A 172 2.92 7.18 21.23
CA ASP A 172 4.31 7.31 21.64
C ASP A 172 5.04 8.44 20.89
N TYR A 173 4.59 8.76 19.67
CA TYR A 173 5.06 9.92 18.90
C TYR A 173 4.36 11.23 19.26
N GLY A 174 3.49 11.23 20.27
CA GLY A 174 2.81 12.43 20.79
C GLY A 174 1.47 12.74 20.14
N VAL A 175 0.94 11.87 19.27
CA VAL A 175 -0.39 12.08 18.68
C VAL A 175 -1.47 11.83 19.73
N PRO A 176 -2.42 12.76 19.96
CA PRO A 176 -3.52 12.56 20.90
C PRO A 176 -4.38 11.35 20.54
N ALA A 177 -4.67 10.49 21.52
CA ALA A 177 -5.37 9.23 21.32
C ALA A 177 -6.77 9.38 20.69
N GLU A 178 -7.44 10.50 20.97
CA GLU A 178 -8.76 10.84 20.42
C GLU A 178 -8.74 11.15 18.92
N LYS A 179 -7.56 11.49 18.37
CA LYS A 179 -7.37 11.66 16.94
C LYS A 179 -7.14 10.35 16.18
N ILE A 180 -7.00 9.21 16.86
CA ILE A 180 -6.60 7.96 16.23
C ILE A 180 -7.74 6.95 16.28
N ARG A 181 -8.04 6.31 15.13
CA ARG A 181 -9.04 5.24 15.01
C ARG A 181 -8.47 4.03 14.28
N ILE A 182 -8.87 2.85 14.69
CA ILE A 182 -8.53 1.60 14.03
C ILE A 182 -9.54 1.34 12.93
N SER A 183 -9.08 1.37 11.68
CA SER A 183 -9.90 1.16 10.48
C SER A 183 -9.48 -0.06 9.66
N GLY A 184 -8.29 -0.55 9.87
CA GLY A 184 -7.63 -1.49 8.97
C GLY A 184 -6.79 -0.77 7.88
N ILE A 185 -6.18 -1.55 6.98
CA ILE A 185 -5.46 -1.03 5.80
C ILE A 185 -6.43 -0.96 4.63
N PRO A 186 -6.44 0.15 3.85
CA PRO A 186 -7.27 0.24 2.66
C PRO A 186 -6.77 -0.71 1.58
N ILE A 187 -7.62 -1.64 1.17
CA ILE A 187 -7.37 -2.58 0.08
C ILE A 187 -8.54 -2.54 -0.90
N HIS A 188 -8.26 -2.89 -2.16
CA HIS A 188 -9.31 -2.97 -3.18
C HIS A 188 -10.36 -4.03 -2.83
N SER A 189 -11.63 -3.75 -3.15
CA SER A 189 -12.77 -4.65 -2.88
C SER A 189 -12.68 -6.01 -3.58
N ARG A 190 -11.84 -6.13 -4.60
CA ARG A 190 -11.56 -7.38 -5.32
C ARG A 190 -10.76 -8.41 -4.52
N PHE A 191 -9.99 -7.99 -3.47
CA PHE A 191 -9.31 -8.89 -2.55
C PHE A 191 -10.31 -9.47 -1.56
N ARG A 192 -10.85 -10.63 -1.90
CA ARG A 192 -11.84 -11.38 -1.14
C ARG A 192 -11.61 -12.88 -1.35
N PRO A 193 -12.14 -13.73 -0.49
CA PRO A 193 -12.07 -15.17 -0.70
C PRO A 193 -12.65 -15.53 -2.08
N ALA A 194 -11.88 -16.27 -2.87
CA ALA A 194 -12.36 -16.81 -4.14
C ALA A 194 -13.30 -18.00 -3.87
N ASP A 195 -14.39 -18.09 -4.63
CA ASP A 195 -15.17 -19.31 -4.69
C ASP A 195 -14.42 -20.40 -5.48
N GLU A 196 -14.85 -21.64 -5.36
CA GLU A 196 -14.16 -22.78 -5.96
C GLU A 196 -14.20 -22.73 -7.51
N GLU A 197 -15.28 -22.23 -8.09
CA GLU A 197 -15.40 -22.08 -9.54
C GLU A 197 -14.36 -21.09 -10.09
N SER A 198 -14.25 -19.92 -9.48
CA SER A 198 -13.24 -18.89 -9.80
C SER A 198 -11.82 -19.41 -9.63
N ARG A 199 -11.57 -20.17 -8.57
CA ARG A 199 -10.27 -20.79 -8.27
C ARG A 199 -9.86 -21.77 -9.36
N VAL A 200 -10.76 -22.70 -9.72
CA VAL A 200 -10.56 -23.68 -10.78
C VAL A 200 -10.33 -23.00 -12.13
N ALA A 201 -11.14 -21.98 -12.46
CA ALA A 201 -11.02 -21.25 -13.71
C ALA A 201 -9.65 -20.57 -13.86
N VAL A 202 -9.17 -19.87 -12.81
CA VAL A 202 -7.87 -19.21 -12.84
C VAL A 202 -6.72 -20.23 -12.92
N ARG A 203 -6.78 -21.35 -12.21
CA ARG A 203 -5.78 -22.42 -12.31
C ARG A 203 -5.69 -22.95 -13.73
N ARG A 204 -6.83 -23.21 -14.39
CA ARG A 204 -6.88 -23.65 -15.81
C ARG A 204 -6.32 -22.58 -16.76
N GLU A 205 -6.68 -21.30 -16.58
CA GLU A 205 -6.14 -20.18 -17.36
C GLU A 205 -4.62 -20.12 -17.29
N LEU A 206 -4.07 -20.41 -16.12
CA LEU A 206 -2.62 -20.47 -15.89
C LEU A 206 -1.95 -21.76 -16.40
N GLY A 207 -2.71 -22.71 -16.91
CA GLY A 207 -2.20 -24.03 -17.33
C GLY A 207 -1.84 -24.95 -16.15
N LEU A 208 -2.47 -24.72 -14.99
CA LEU A 208 -2.27 -25.48 -13.76
C LEU A 208 -3.41 -26.48 -13.54
N ASN A 209 -3.14 -27.55 -12.79
CA ASN A 209 -4.14 -28.54 -12.40
C ASN A 209 -5.08 -27.95 -11.32
N PRO A 210 -6.40 -27.99 -11.50
CA PRO A 210 -7.35 -27.47 -10.51
C PRO A 210 -7.23 -28.09 -9.11
N GLU A 211 -6.89 -29.38 -9.05
CA GLU A 211 -6.93 -30.16 -7.79
C GLU A 211 -5.62 -30.11 -6.99
N LYS A 212 -4.51 -29.69 -7.61
CA LYS A 212 -3.21 -29.69 -6.92
C LYS A 212 -3.05 -28.53 -5.97
N PHE A 213 -2.36 -28.77 -4.86
CA PHE A 213 -1.95 -27.76 -3.91
C PHE A 213 -1.11 -26.68 -4.61
N THR A 214 -1.54 -25.44 -4.53
CA THR A 214 -0.96 -24.32 -5.30
C THR A 214 -0.25 -23.35 -4.39
N ILE A 215 1.06 -23.19 -4.60
CA ILE A 215 1.92 -22.26 -3.88
C ILE A 215 2.05 -20.98 -4.71
N PHE A 216 1.66 -19.83 -4.15
CA PHE A 216 1.91 -18.52 -4.75
C PHE A 216 3.19 -17.92 -4.19
N ILE A 217 4.23 -17.77 -5.01
CA ILE A 217 5.53 -17.23 -4.63
C ILE A 217 5.62 -15.79 -5.15
N ASN A 218 5.56 -14.84 -4.23
CA ASN A 218 5.51 -13.42 -4.54
C ASN A 218 6.85 -12.75 -4.26
N ALA A 219 7.63 -12.45 -5.30
CA ALA A 219 8.88 -11.70 -5.17
C ALA A 219 8.67 -10.17 -5.01
N GLY A 220 7.41 -9.71 -5.01
CA GLY A 220 7.07 -8.30 -4.99
C GLY A 220 7.21 -7.63 -6.36
N TRP A 221 6.82 -6.36 -6.45
CA TRP A 221 6.81 -5.66 -7.74
C TRP A 221 8.22 -5.37 -8.29
N ILE A 222 9.25 -5.35 -7.44
CA ILE A 222 10.66 -5.11 -7.79
C ILE A 222 11.42 -6.43 -8.00
N GLY A 223 10.96 -7.52 -7.38
CA GLY A 223 11.66 -8.80 -7.31
C GLY A 223 12.92 -8.73 -6.44
N GLY A 224 12.92 -9.27 -5.26
CA GLY A 224 14.09 -9.17 -4.38
C GLY A 224 13.98 -10.00 -3.11
N GLY A 225 14.99 -9.88 -2.24
CA GLY A 225 15.14 -10.69 -1.05
C GLY A 225 15.58 -12.12 -1.37
N ASN A 226 15.30 -13.04 -0.46
CA ASN A 226 15.63 -14.46 -0.61
C ASN A 226 14.55 -15.26 -1.39
N ILE A 227 13.54 -14.61 -1.96
CA ILE A 227 12.46 -15.30 -2.68
C ILE A 227 12.99 -16.17 -3.84
N PRO A 228 13.97 -15.72 -4.65
CA PRO A 228 14.60 -16.59 -5.67
C PRO A 228 15.26 -17.83 -5.06
N GLN A 229 16.04 -17.66 -3.98
CA GLN A 229 16.73 -18.75 -3.28
C GLN A 229 15.74 -19.72 -2.62
N ILE A 230 14.63 -19.20 -2.10
CA ILE A 230 13.54 -20.04 -1.57
C ILE A 230 12.94 -20.91 -2.67
N TYR A 231 12.75 -20.36 -3.87
CA TYR A 231 12.26 -21.14 -5.01
C TYR A 231 13.32 -22.15 -5.50
N GLU A 232 14.61 -21.78 -5.54
CA GLU A 232 15.72 -22.70 -5.86
C GLU A 232 15.74 -23.89 -4.90
N GLU A 233 15.51 -23.66 -3.61
CA GLU A 233 15.46 -24.73 -2.60
C GLU A 233 14.25 -25.65 -2.82
N LEU A 234 13.09 -25.10 -3.13
CA LEU A 234 11.91 -25.90 -3.50
C LEU A 234 12.17 -26.78 -4.73
N VAL A 235 12.88 -26.27 -5.72
CA VAL A 235 13.24 -27.06 -6.93
C VAL A 235 14.25 -28.14 -6.59
N ARG A 236 15.25 -27.84 -5.77
CA ARG A 236 16.34 -28.77 -5.43
C ARG A 236 15.88 -29.91 -4.53
N GLU A 237 15.11 -29.61 -3.50
CA GLU A 237 14.76 -30.55 -2.42
C GLU A 237 13.29 -30.99 -2.47
N GLY A 238 12.51 -30.47 -3.43
CA GLY A 238 11.07 -30.70 -3.50
C GLY A 238 10.64 -31.92 -4.30
N MET A 239 11.49 -32.95 -4.45
CA MET A 239 11.19 -34.16 -5.22
C MET A 239 9.91 -34.90 -4.78
N ASP A 240 9.55 -34.79 -3.52
CA ASP A 240 8.33 -35.35 -2.93
C ASP A 240 7.11 -34.41 -2.98
N LEU A 241 7.30 -33.17 -3.47
CA LEU A 241 6.21 -32.21 -3.66
C LEU A 241 5.46 -32.39 -5.00
N LYS A 242 5.35 -33.61 -5.51
CA LYS A 242 4.74 -33.91 -6.83
C LYS A 242 3.26 -33.56 -6.93
N GLU A 243 2.56 -33.53 -5.80
CA GLU A 243 1.14 -33.14 -5.73
C GLU A 243 0.97 -31.65 -5.51
N THR A 244 2.05 -30.88 -5.62
CA THR A 244 2.01 -29.42 -5.58
C THR A 244 2.24 -28.81 -6.96
N GLN A 245 1.99 -27.52 -7.07
CA GLN A 245 2.32 -26.68 -8.21
C GLN A 245 2.57 -25.24 -7.72
N ALA A 246 3.20 -24.41 -8.54
CA ALA A 246 3.55 -23.08 -8.14
C ALA A 246 3.16 -22.02 -9.17
N ILE A 247 2.83 -20.84 -8.65
CA ILE A 247 2.73 -19.58 -9.38
C ILE A 247 3.87 -18.70 -8.86
N PHE A 248 4.81 -18.30 -9.71
CA PHE A 248 5.89 -17.41 -9.34
C PHE A 248 5.69 -16.03 -9.98
N LEU A 249 5.54 -14.99 -9.15
CA LEU A 249 5.43 -13.60 -9.60
C LEU A 249 6.80 -12.92 -9.48
N ALA A 250 7.40 -12.59 -10.62
CA ALA A 250 8.70 -11.93 -10.71
C ALA A 250 8.60 -10.38 -10.69
N GLY A 251 7.39 -9.83 -10.79
CA GLY A 251 7.17 -8.39 -10.87
C GLY A 251 7.76 -7.78 -12.15
N ARG A 252 8.30 -6.57 -12.04
CA ARG A 252 8.94 -5.84 -13.15
C ARG A 252 10.43 -6.15 -13.30
N ASN A 253 10.83 -7.37 -12.93
CA ASN A 253 12.23 -7.81 -13.01
C ASN A 253 12.40 -8.90 -14.09
N ASP A 254 12.70 -8.47 -15.32
CA ASP A 254 12.84 -9.37 -16.48
C ASP A 254 13.99 -10.37 -16.32
N ARG A 255 15.06 -9.98 -15.59
CA ARG A 255 16.17 -10.91 -15.28
C ARG A 255 15.69 -12.03 -14.38
N LEU A 256 14.97 -11.67 -13.31
CA LEU A 256 14.39 -12.66 -12.40
C LEU A 256 13.38 -13.55 -13.13
N HIS A 257 12.50 -12.98 -13.93
CA HIS A 257 11.56 -13.73 -14.74
C HIS A 257 12.27 -14.78 -15.62
N SER A 258 13.33 -14.37 -16.32
CA SER A 258 14.12 -15.26 -17.19
C SER A 258 14.88 -16.32 -16.39
N GLN A 259 15.45 -15.97 -15.23
CA GLN A 259 16.14 -16.91 -14.33
C GLN A 259 15.16 -17.98 -13.82
N ILE A 260 14.03 -17.56 -13.25
CA ILE A 260 13.04 -18.48 -12.68
C ILE A 260 12.39 -19.32 -13.76
N SER A 261 12.13 -18.77 -14.97
CA SER A 261 11.60 -19.54 -16.09
C SER A 261 12.54 -20.67 -16.55
N ARG A 262 13.87 -20.48 -16.45
CA ARG A 262 14.84 -21.55 -16.70
C ARG A 262 14.80 -22.62 -15.62
N LEU A 263 14.76 -22.19 -14.37
CA LEU A 263 14.73 -23.09 -13.21
C LEU A 263 13.42 -23.89 -13.16
N ALA A 264 12.30 -23.27 -13.50
CA ALA A 264 10.98 -23.90 -13.54
C ALA A 264 10.89 -25.11 -14.51
N ARG A 265 11.72 -25.13 -15.56
CA ARG A 265 11.80 -26.30 -16.46
C ARG A 265 12.47 -27.53 -15.83
N GLN A 266 13.20 -27.33 -14.75
CA GLN A 266 13.90 -28.39 -13.99
C GLN A 266 13.14 -28.75 -12.69
N ALA A 267 12.07 -28.01 -12.38
CA ALA A 267 11.32 -28.21 -11.15
C ALA A 267 10.58 -29.57 -11.18
N PRO A 268 10.53 -30.28 -10.04
CA PRO A 268 9.80 -31.55 -9.94
C PRO A 268 8.28 -31.39 -9.95
N PHE A 269 7.79 -30.15 -9.96
CA PHE A 269 6.37 -29.77 -9.97
C PHE A 269 6.10 -28.65 -10.99
N PRO A 270 4.89 -28.58 -11.55
CA PRO A 270 4.52 -27.52 -12.50
C PRO A 270 4.66 -26.13 -11.88
N THR A 271 5.28 -25.21 -12.62
CA THR A 271 5.42 -23.82 -12.19
C THR A 271 5.05 -22.85 -13.30
N ARG A 272 4.11 -21.96 -13.02
CA ARG A 272 3.78 -20.82 -13.88
C ARG A 272 4.54 -19.58 -13.44
N VAL A 273 5.43 -19.08 -14.29
CA VAL A 273 6.17 -17.84 -14.03
C VAL A 273 5.44 -16.68 -14.69
N ILE A 274 5.22 -15.62 -13.91
CA ILE A 274 4.48 -14.42 -14.32
C ILE A 274 5.37 -13.21 -14.06
N GLY A 275 5.40 -12.27 -15.00
CA GLY A 275 5.99 -10.95 -14.82
C GLY A 275 5.09 -10.02 -13.99
N TYR A 276 5.01 -8.76 -14.37
CA TYR A 276 4.10 -7.81 -13.74
C TYR A 276 2.63 -8.12 -14.06
N THR A 277 1.76 -8.02 -13.07
CA THR A 277 0.31 -8.19 -13.23
C THR A 277 -0.48 -7.14 -12.45
N ASN A 278 -1.66 -6.78 -12.94
CA ASN A 278 -2.66 -6.00 -12.23
C ASN A 278 -3.78 -6.89 -11.62
N ALA A 279 -3.68 -8.21 -11.82
CA ALA A 279 -4.66 -9.20 -11.37
C ALA A 279 -4.13 -10.02 -10.19
N MET A 280 -3.53 -9.35 -9.21
CA MET A 280 -2.95 -10.00 -8.03
C MET A 280 -3.99 -10.80 -7.24
N GLU A 281 -5.21 -10.29 -7.15
CA GLU A 281 -6.34 -10.95 -6.49
C GLU A 281 -6.67 -12.32 -7.10
N LYS A 282 -6.52 -12.47 -8.41
CA LYS A 282 -6.73 -13.76 -9.10
C LYS A 282 -5.65 -14.77 -8.70
N LEU A 283 -4.39 -14.32 -8.64
CA LEU A 283 -3.28 -15.19 -8.23
C LEU A 283 -3.41 -15.63 -6.77
N MET A 284 -3.79 -14.70 -5.89
CA MET A 284 -4.08 -15.01 -4.49
C MET A 284 -5.27 -15.96 -4.35
N GLY A 285 -6.35 -15.73 -5.10
CA GLY A 285 -7.53 -16.60 -5.10
C GLY A 285 -7.25 -18.01 -5.63
N ALA A 286 -6.30 -18.18 -6.57
CA ALA A 286 -5.91 -19.47 -7.11
C ALA A 286 -5.00 -20.29 -6.18
N ALA A 287 -4.41 -19.67 -5.15
CA ALA A 287 -3.40 -20.28 -4.31
C ALA A 287 -3.98 -20.88 -3.01
N ASP A 288 -3.23 -21.80 -2.41
CA ASP A 288 -3.49 -22.39 -1.10
C ASP A 288 -2.66 -21.74 0.00
N VAL A 289 -1.44 -21.31 -0.36
CA VAL A 289 -0.51 -20.62 0.53
C VAL A 289 0.31 -19.62 -0.28
N MET A 290 0.66 -18.49 0.32
CA MET A 290 1.57 -17.50 -0.27
C MET A 290 2.93 -17.54 0.44
N ILE A 291 4.01 -17.57 -0.35
CA ILE A 291 5.37 -17.30 0.14
C ILE A 291 5.73 -15.88 -0.25
N SER A 292 6.00 -15.02 0.71
CA SER A 292 6.27 -13.61 0.43
C SER A 292 7.07 -12.93 1.54
N LYS A 293 7.71 -11.83 1.20
CA LYS A 293 8.07 -10.80 2.18
C LYS A 293 6.81 -10.13 2.70
N LEU A 294 6.85 -9.62 3.92
CA LEU A 294 5.69 -9.06 4.60
C LEU A 294 5.54 -7.55 4.38
N GLY A 295 5.42 -7.12 3.14
CA GLY A 295 5.00 -5.75 2.85
C GLY A 295 3.59 -5.50 3.39
N GLY A 296 3.39 -4.34 4.05
CA GLY A 296 2.14 -4.03 4.77
C GLY A 296 0.88 -4.33 3.96
N LEU A 297 0.75 -3.73 2.78
CA LEU A 297 -0.45 -3.89 1.96
C LEU A 297 -0.66 -5.32 1.46
N THR A 298 0.37 -5.93 0.85
CA THR A 298 0.28 -7.29 0.29
C THR A 298 -0.09 -8.33 1.34
N THR A 299 0.38 -8.15 2.58
CA THR A 299 -0.01 -9.02 3.70
C THR A 299 -1.52 -8.94 3.96
N PHE A 300 -2.08 -7.72 4.02
CA PHE A 300 -3.51 -7.55 4.28
C PHE A 300 -4.39 -7.94 3.08
N GLU A 301 -3.90 -7.80 1.86
CA GLU A 301 -4.52 -8.35 0.65
C GLU A 301 -4.64 -9.88 0.73
N ALA A 302 -3.57 -10.56 1.15
CA ALA A 302 -3.58 -12.01 1.36
C ALA A 302 -4.53 -12.43 2.49
N LEU A 303 -4.49 -11.71 3.64
CA LEU A 303 -5.41 -11.95 4.76
C LEU A 303 -6.87 -11.82 4.33
N ALA A 304 -7.21 -10.77 3.58
CA ALA A 304 -8.57 -10.54 3.07
C ALA A 304 -8.99 -11.61 2.06
N SER A 305 -8.05 -12.16 1.29
CA SER A 305 -8.27 -13.28 0.37
C SER A 305 -8.32 -14.65 1.07
N ARG A 306 -8.25 -14.71 2.41
CA ARG A 306 -8.15 -15.92 3.23
C ARG A 306 -6.96 -16.79 2.85
N LEU A 307 -5.86 -16.19 2.42
CA LEU A 307 -4.66 -16.87 1.97
C LEU A 307 -3.60 -16.88 3.07
N PRO A 308 -3.29 -18.04 3.68
CA PRO A 308 -2.21 -18.18 4.64
C PRO A 308 -0.84 -17.83 4.06
N ILE A 309 0.08 -17.35 4.91
CA ILE A 309 1.36 -16.85 4.47
C ILE A 309 2.52 -17.65 5.10
N ILE A 310 3.47 -18.11 4.28
CA ILE A 310 4.81 -18.47 4.73
C ILE A 310 5.67 -17.20 4.56
N ALA A 311 5.97 -16.56 5.67
CA ALA A 311 6.67 -15.28 5.71
C ALA A 311 8.17 -15.48 5.57
N ASP A 312 8.82 -14.89 4.55
CA ASP A 312 10.27 -14.82 4.45
C ASP A 312 10.81 -13.91 5.56
N THR A 313 11.40 -14.50 6.59
CA THR A 313 12.13 -13.80 7.66
C THR A 313 13.64 -14.10 7.61
N VAL A 314 14.10 -14.79 6.57
CA VAL A 314 15.54 -14.98 6.27
C VAL A 314 16.12 -13.67 5.74
N THR A 315 15.39 -12.99 4.86
CA THR A 315 15.69 -11.60 4.47
C THR A 315 15.42 -10.71 5.70
N PRO A 316 16.43 -9.95 6.18
CA PRO A 316 16.16 -8.99 7.26
C PRO A 316 15.00 -8.06 6.86
N PRO A 317 13.90 -8.08 7.60
CA PRO A 317 12.75 -7.24 7.27
C PRO A 317 13.10 -5.77 7.49
N MET A 318 12.40 -4.90 6.78
CA MET A 318 12.42 -3.47 7.08
C MET A 318 11.88 -3.23 8.50
N PRO A 319 12.31 -2.18 9.23
CA PRO A 319 11.87 -1.94 10.61
C PRO A 319 10.35 -1.98 10.78
N GLN A 320 9.60 -1.36 9.85
CA GLN A 320 8.14 -1.32 9.85
C GLN A 320 7.47 -2.66 9.47
N GLU A 321 8.22 -3.61 8.88
CA GLU A 321 7.72 -4.92 8.46
C GLU A 321 8.02 -6.02 9.50
N ALA A 322 9.02 -5.79 10.36
CA ALA A 322 9.50 -6.81 11.29
C ALA A 322 8.41 -7.35 12.22
N ARG A 323 7.53 -6.49 12.71
CA ARG A 323 6.42 -6.89 13.59
C ARG A 323 5.24 -7.53 12.86
N THR A 324 5.10 -7.30 11.56
CA THR A 324 4.08 -7.97 10.76
C THR A 324 4.26 -9.49 10.75
N ALA A 325 5.53 -9.96 10.78
CA ALA A 325 5.83 -11.38 10.93
C ALA A 325 5.30 -11.95 12.26
N HIS A 326 5.50 -11.21 13.35
CA HIS A 326 4.98 -11.61 14.66
C HIS A 326 3.45 -11.61 14.69
N LEU A 327 2.80 -10.61 14.11
CA LEU A 327 1.35 -10.54 13.98
C LEU A 327 0.79 -11.80 13.31
N ILE A 328 1.36 -12.19 12.17
CA ILE A 328 0.94 -13.38 11.42
C ILE A 328 1.14 -14.65 12.23
N ALA A 329 2.31 -14.83 12.86
CA ALA A 329 2.65 -16.04 13.61
C ALA A 329 1.83 -16.18 14.90
N GLN A 330 1.72 -15.11 15.70
CA GLN A 330 0.98 -15.10 16.96
C GLN A 330 -0.52 -15.41 16.75
N ASN A 331 -1.07 -14.95 15.64
CA ASN A 331 -2.46 -15.21 15.29
C ASN A 331 -2.67 -16.50 14.50
N ARG A 332 -1.61 -17.30 14.28
CA ARG A 332 -1.64 -18.54 13.49
C ARG A 332 -2.22 -18.37 12.08
N ALA A 333 -2.00 -17.19 11.48
CA ALA A 333 -2.41 -16.88 10.11
C ALA A 333 -1.36 -17.27 9.07
N GLY A 334 -0.21 -17.80 9.52
CA GLY A 334 0.88 -18.23 8.66
C GLY A 334 2.05 -18.77 9.47
N LEU A 335 3.12 -19.11 8.75
CA LEU A 335 4.35 -19.68 9.27
C LEU A 335 5.54 -18.74 8.99
N LEU A 336 6.57 -18.79 9.84
CA LEU A 336 7.81 -18.02 9.63
C LEU A 336 8.89 -18.92 9.02
N LEU A 337 9.40 -18.52 7.87
CA LEU A 337 10.58 -19.14 7.26
C LEU A 337 11.84 -18.46 7.80
N ARG A 338 12.55 -19.11 8.71
CA ARG A 338 13.77 -18.59 9.36
C ARG A 338 15.06 -19.04 8.67
N ASN A 339 15.01 -20.12 7.92
CA ASN A 339 16.09 -20.62 7.10
C ASN A 339 15.53 -21.11 5.77
N VAL A 340 16.20 -20.79 4.66
CA VAL A 340 15.75 -21.19 3.32
C VAL A 340 15.52 -22.71 3.22
N ARG A 341 16.34 -23.52 3.90
CA ARG A 341 16.22 -24.99 3.91
C ARG A 341 14.94 -25.51 4.56
N ASP A 342 14.27 -24.70 5.38
CA ASP A 342 13.04 -25.11 6.06
C ASP A 342 11.82 -25.01 5.14
N ILE A 343 11.93 -24.47 3.92
CA ILE A 343 10.77 -24.22 3.05
C ILE A 343 10.08 -25.52 2.63
N VAL A 344 10.83 -26.56 2.26
CA VAL A 344 10.24 -27.84 1.87
C VAL A 344 9.52 -28.52 3.04
N PRO A 345 10.12 -28.65 4.24
CA PRO A 345 9.43 -29.09 5.44
C PRO A 345 8.14 -28.31 5.73
N LEU A 346 8.15 -26.97 5.62
CA LEU A 346 6.96 -26.14 5.86
C LEU A 346 5.85 -26.39 4.84
N VAL A 347 6.19 -26.48 3.55
CA VAL A 347 5.21 -26.81 2.50
C VAL A 347 4.66 -28.22 2.71
N ARG A 348 5.50 -29.20 3.00
CA ARG A 348 5.09 -30.60 3.27
C ARG A 348 4.14 -30.68 4.45
N ARG A 349 4.38 -29.92 5.51
CA ARG A 349 3.48 -29.83 6.65
C ARG A 349 2.09 -29.36 6.24
N LEU A 350 2.00 -28.31 5.43
CA LEU A 350 0.71 -27.78 4.97
C LEU A 350 -0.01 -28.69 3.97
N THR A 351 0.71 -29.49 3.19
CA THR A 351 0.10 -30.45 2.26
C THR A 351 -0.40 -31.72 2.95
N ASN A 352 0.27 -32.15 4.02
CA ASN A 352 -0.07 -33.39 4.73
C ASN A 352 -1.07 -33.17 5.87
N GLU A 353 -1.07 -31.99 6.47
CA GLU A 353 -1.93 -31.62 7.60
C GLU A 353 -3.04 -30.64 7.13
N SER A 354 -4.04 -31.17 6.42
CA SER A 354 -5.13 -30.34 5.87
C SER A 354 -5.88 -29.53 6.93
N GLY A 355 -5.99 -30.02 8.16
CA GLY A 355 -6.56 -29.30 9.28
C GLY A 355 -5.78 -28.03 9.67
N GLU A 356 -4.45 -28.02 9.54
CA GLU A 356 -3.64 -26.85 9.85
C GLU A 356 -3.90 -25.71 8.89
N LEU A 357 -3.95 -26.02 7.59
CA LEU A 357 -4.23 -25.01 6.54
C LEU A 357 -5.61 -24.35 6.78
N GLU A 358 -6.64 -25.12 7.11
CA GLU A 358 -7.96 -24.59 7.39
C GLU A 358 -7.99 -23.73 8.68
N HIS A 359 -7.25 -24.13 9.71
CA HIS A 359 -7.08 -23.28 10.90
C HIS A 359 -6.41 -21.95 10.57
N MET A 360 -5.38 -21.96 9.71
CA MET A 360 -4.71 -20.75 9.24
C MET A 360 -5.67 -19.87 8.40
N ARG A 361 -6.45 -20.45 7.49
CA ARG A 361 -7.47 -19.73 6.72
C ARG A 361 -8.51 -19.06 7.63
N ALA A 362 -8.96 -19.75 8.66
CA ALA A 362 -9.85 -19.17 9.66
C ALA A 362 -9.18 -18.03 10.45
N ALA A 363 -7.89 -18.16 10.74
CA ALA A 363 -7.11 -17.15 11.43
C ALA A 363 -6.89 -15.89 10.56
N THR A 364 -6.62 -16.05 9.26
CA THR A 364 -6.52 -14.90 8.34
C THR A 364 -7.81 -14.08 8.34
N SER A 365 -8.97 -14.72 8.36
CA SER A 365 -10.27 -14.05 8.39
C SER A 365 -10.51 -13.24 9.67
N ARG A 366 -9.91 -13.64 10.79
CA ARG A 366 -10.02 -12.89 12.07
C ARG A 366 -9.09 -11.66 12.08
N LEU A 367 -7.94 -11.74 11.40
CA LEU A 367 -6.99 -10.63 11.28
C LEU A 367 -7.41 -9.63 10.20
N ALA A 368 -8.01 -10.12 9.13
CA ALA A 368 -8.49 -9.26 8.07
C ALA A 368 -9.61 -8.35 8.61
N ILE A 369 -9.60 -7.11 8.17
CA ILE A 369 -10.70 -6.16 8.28
C ILE A 369 -11.23 -5.97 6.86
N PRO A 370 -12.12 -6.84 6.37
CA PRO A 370 -12.53 -6.86 4.95
C PRO A 370 -13.19 -5.57 4.49
N ASP A 371 -13.84 -4.85 5.41
CA ASP A 371 -14.51 -3.57 5.21
C ASP A 371 -13.64 -2.34 5.55
N ALA A 372 -12.31 -2.53 5.65
CA ALA A 372 -11.39 -1.45 6.02
C ALA A 372 -11.53 -0.21 5.13
N THR A 373 -11.59 -0.40 3.82
CA THR A 373 -11.75 0.71 2.86
C THR A 373 -13.08 1.43 3.09
N GLN A 374 -14.18 0.70 3.31
CA GLN A 374 -15.49 1.28 3.58
C GLN A 374 -15.51 2.05 4.92
N ARG A 375 -14.85 1.53 5.95
CA ARG A 375 -14.69 2.25 7.24
C ARG A 375 -13.90 3.54 7.06
N ILE A 376 -12.80 3.49 6.31
CA ILE A 376 -12.00 4.68 5.97
C ILE A 376 -12.86 5.70 5.24
N VAL A 377 -13.58 5.29 4.20
CA VAL A 377 -14.47 6.17 3.44
C VAL A 377 -15.56 6.78 4.32
N ALA A 378 -16.20 6.00 5.19
CA ALA A 378 -17.20 6.50 6.13
C ALA A 378 -16.61 7.58 7.07
N GLU A 379 -15.37 7.39 7.57
CA GLU A 379 -14.71 8.40 8.39
C GLU A 379 -14.37 9.67 7.60
N LEU A 380 -13.96 9.55 6.33
CA LEU A 380 -13.71 10.70 5.46
C LEU A 380 -15.00 11.51 5.21
N LEU A 381 -16.11 10.83 4.92
CA LEU A 381 -17.42 11.47 4.70
C LEU A 381 -17.91 12.15 5.98
N ARG A 382 -17.81 11.46 7.13
CA ARG A 382 -18.18 12.05 8.43
C ARG A 382 -17.35 13.30 8.73
N LYS A 383 -16.04 13.32 8.41
CA LYS A 383 -15.20 14.51 8.60
C LYS A 383 -15.64 15.70 7.73
N ILE A 384 -16.18 15.47 6.55
CA ILE A 384 -16.76 16.51 5.71
C ILE A 384 -18.07 17.01 6.34
N GLU A 385 -18.95 16.09 6.79
CA GLU A 385 -20.24 16.42 7.42
C GLU A 385 -20.09 17.21 8.72
N ASP A 386 -19.25 16.71 9.66
CA ASP A 386 -18.94 17.39 10.93
C ASP A 386 -18.54 18.83 10.70
N ARG A 387 -17.87 19.09 9.60
CA ARG A 387 -17.38 20.41 9.26
C ARG A 387 -18.44 21.31 8.66
N VAL A 388 -19.32 20.78 7.82
CA VAL A 388 -20.46 21.52 7.29
C VAL A 388 -21.33 22.00 8.44
N VAL A 389 -21.53 21.15 9.45
CA VAL A 389 -22.29 21.47 10.67
C VAL A 389 -21.55 22.49 11.53
N ALA A 390 -20.24 22.34 11.76
CA ALA A 390 -19.44 23.27 12.59
C ALA A 390 -19.31 24.67 11.99
N ASN A 391 -19.27 24.77 10.66
CA ASN A 391 -19.17 26.05 9.97
C ASN A 391 -20.54 26.73 9.72
N GLY A 392 -21.65 26.13 10.22
CA GLY A 392 -23.00 26.69 10.22
C GLY A 392 -23.29 27.61 9.04
N ALA A 393 -23.48 27.05 7.83
CA ALA A 393 -23.80 27.83 6.64
C ALA A 393 -22.79 28.97 6.28
N LEU A 394 -21.49 28.67 6.26
CA LEU A 394 -20.56 29.51 5.51
C LEU A 394 -20.77 29.21 4.02
N THR A 395 -21.36 30.16 3.32
CA THR A 395 -21.44 30.22 1.88
C THR A 395 -20.08 29.81 1.24
N PRO A 396 -20.07 28.99 0.18
CA PRO A 396 -18.84 28.68 -0.51
C PRO A 396 -18.17 29.97 -0.96
N ALA A 397 -16.87 30.12 -0.65
CA ALA A 397 -16.11 31.24 -1.19
C ALA A 397 -16.17 31.18 -2.70
N THR A 398 -16.84 32.15 -3.29
CA THR A 398 -16.88 32.35 -4.73
C THR A 398 -15.44 32.46 -5.21
N PRO A 399 -14.98 31.68 -6.19
CA PRO A 399 -13.68 31.92 -6.80
C PRO A 399 -13.68 33.35 -7.35
N ALA A 400 -12.63 34.12 -7.07
CA ALA A 400 -12.42 35.42 -7.66
C ALA A 400 -12.55 35.28 -9.18
N PRO A 401 -13.28 36.21 -9.86
CA PRO A 401 -13.41 36.16 -11.30
C PRO A 401 -12.01 36.16 -11.91
N ALA A 402 -11.77 35.26 -12.85
CA ALA A 402 -10.57 35.25 -13.64
C ALA A 402 -10.49 36.57 -14.40
N GLU A 403 -9.57 37.44 -13.99
CA GLU A 403 -9.23 38.62 -14.81
C GLU A 403 -8.71 38.11 -16.15
N ASP A 404 -9.45 38.48 -17.19
CA ASP A 404 -9.13 38.33 -18.59
C ASP A 404 -7.75 38.97 -18.85
N LEU A 405 -6.68 38.19 -18.85
CA LEU A 405 -5.40 38.56 -19.43
C LEU A 405 -5.57 38.63 -20.96
N ARG A 406 -6.17 39.74 -21.45
CA ARG A 406 -6.06 40.11 -22.86
C ARG A 406 -4.59 40.41 -23.13
N LEU A 407 -3.96 39.50 -23.85
CA LEU A 407 -2.70 39.77 -24.51
C LEU A 407 -2.89 40.94 -25.48
N SER A 408 -2.34 42.11 -25.15
CA SER A 408 -2.20 43.20 -26.08
C SER A 408 -1.17 42.81 -27.14
N SER A 409 -1.63 42.53 -28.34
CA SER A 409 -0.80 42.48 -29.55
C SER A 409 -0.39 43.89 -29.89
N ALA A 410 0.81 44.33 -29.49
CA ALA A 410 1.44 45.52 -30.05
C ALA A 410 2.18 45.10 -31.32
N GLY A 411 1.60 45.51 -32.46
CA GLY A 411 2.26 45.44 -33.73
C GLY A 411 3.48 46.37 -33.75
N HIS A 412 4.56 45.91 -34.29
CA HIS A 412 5.64 46.73 -34.82
C HIS A 412 5.71 46.48 -36.33
N SER A 413 5.18 47.44 -37.06
CA SER A 413 5.60 47.74 -38.43
C SER A 413 6.70 48.79 -38.37
N GLY A 414 7.82 48.51 -39.02
CA GLY A 414 8.94 49.39 -39.21
C GLY A 414 10.18 48.62 -39.64
#